data_280a0d136f6d59ec6db3be760aaca884
#
_entry.id   280a0d136f6d59ec6db3be760aaca884
#
_cell.length_a   1.000
_cell.length_b   1.000
_cell.length_c   1.000
_cell.angle_alpha   90.00
_cell.angle_beta   90.00
_cell.angle_gamma   90.00
#
_symmetry.space_group_name_H-M   'P 1'
#
loop_
_entity.id
_entity.type
_entity.pdbx_description
1 polymer ?
#
loop_
_entity_poly.entity_id
_entity_poly.type
_entity_poly.pdbx_seq_one_letter_code
_entity_poly.pdbx_strand_id
1 'polypeptide(L)'
;MKPYFTQFFFYYEPELDKKGRICRKAFNSMSLAAIILCAGNGTRMKSNLPKVLHKLAGFPLIYHVMNTVQDLGVTKTVIVAGKDIDKVSDAAFDFNKDVIIKKQEKQLGTGHAVKKALQALKDFDDDVIILYGDVPFITPATVNKMLTIRKEGSDLVVLGFEASQPGAYGRIITTSDKIEKIVEAKDASDAELQIKSCNSGVILANSKNLTQLVKLLKNNNASKEYYLTDIVAIANSHNQKCSLLLCSETETLGINTRHELAYAENLFQNRTREKFLDSGVTLASPETTIFSLDTVIGRDTFIGQNVVFEPGVTIETGAIIKPFCHLESCHIGSCAEIGPFARIRPGTEIGNSARIGNFVETKNAKVGEFSKINHLSYVGDTVTGQKVNIGAGTITCNYDGHNKHVTIVEDGAFIGSNSSLIAPVKIEQNSIIAAGSVITKDVPKNSLSISRSNQKNLLGKAKEIMKKLKKIKATTKKANK
;
A
#
# COMPACT_ATOMS: atom_id res chain seq x y z
N MET A 1 -3.83 -3.28 -19.18
CA MET A 1 -3.14 -3.81 -17.99
C MET A 1 -4.22 -4.35 -17.07
N LYS A 2 -4.27 -5.67 -16.82
CA LYS A 2 -5.23 -6.23 -15.87
C LYS A 2 -4.70 -5.95 -14.45
N PRO A 3 -5.53 -5.49 -13.50
CA PRO A 3 -5.10 -5.33 -12.12
C PRO A 3 -4.90 -6.71 -11.50
N TYR A 4 -3.70 -6.99 -11.05
CA TYR A 4 -3.40 -8.14 -10.20
C TYR A 4 -3.82 -7.79 -8.77
N PHE A 5 -5.10 -7.93 -8.44
CA PHE A 5 -5.55 -8.12 -7.08
C PHE A 5 -5.67 -9.63 -6.84
N THR A 6 -4.54 -10.23 -6.49
CA THR A 6 -4.52 -11.56 -5.89
C THR A 6 -5.14 -11.45 -4.49
N GLN A 7 -6.10 -12.30 -4.18
CA GLN A 7 -6.76 -12.40 -2.90
C GLN A 7 -5.74 -12.34 -1.75
N PHE A 8 -5.84 -11.33 -0.90
CA PHE A 8 -5.10 -11.23 0.34
C PHE A 8 -5.59 -12.32 1.29
N PHE A 9 -4.86 -13.43 1.34
CA PHE A 9 -4.99 -14.40 2.43
C PHE A 9 -4.09 -13.91 3.57
N PHE A 10 -4.68 -13.25 4.56
CA PHE A 10 -4.06 -13.17 5.86
C PHE A 10 -3.96 -14.60 6.42
N TYR A 11 -2.75 -15.04 6.78
CA TYR A 11 -2.52 -16.24 7.56
C TYR A 11 -3.08 -16.05 8.99
N TYR A 12 -4.39 -16.20 9.11
CA TYR A 12 -4.98 -16.83 10.26
C TYR A 12 -4.86 -18.33 9.96
N GLU A 13 -4.20 -19.12 10.81
CA GLU A 13 -4.28 -20.57 10.68
C GLU A 13 -5.78 -20.93 10.74
N PRO A 14 -6.39 -21.39 9.64
CA PRO A 14 -7.81 -21.74 9.69
C PRO A 14 -7.91 -23.00 10.58
N GLU A 15 -8.70 -22.93 11.64
CA GLU A 15 -9.11 -24.16 12.32
C GLU A 15 -9.81 -25.05 11.26
N LEU A 16 -9.14 -26.13 10.92
CA LEU A 16 -9.68 -27.14 10.02
C LEU A 16 -10.56 -28.08 10.82
N ASP A 17 -11.74 -28.44 10.29
CA ASP A 17 -12.57 -29.50 10.85
C ASP A 17 -11.83 -30.86 10.73
N LYS A 18 -12.32 -31.88 11.43
CA LYS A 18 -11.77 -33.24 11.40
C LYS A 18 -11.70 -33.88 10.00
N LYS A 19 -12.16 -33.19 8.96
CA LYS A 19 -12.12 -33.57 7.55
C LYS A 19 -11.29 -32.63 6.67
N GLY A 20 -10.48 -31.73 7.30
CA GLY A 20 -9.57 -30.81 6.58
C GLY A 20 -10.27 -29.64 5.88
N ARG A 21 -11.51 -29.31 6.23
CA ARG A 21 -12.24 -28.17 5.65
C ARG A 21 -12.17 -26.98 6.58
N ILE A 22 -11.96 -25.78 6.02
CA ILE A 22 -11.95 -24.51 6.76
C ILE A 22 -13.24 -24.36 7.54
N CYS A 23 -13.15 -24.42 8.89
CA CYS A 23 -14.26 -24.08 9.76
C CYS A 23 -14.52 -22.59 9.67
N ARG A 24 -15.41 -22.17 8.78
CA ARG A 24 -16.06 -20.87 8.92
C ARG A 24 -16.99 -21.01 10.13
N LYS A 25 -16.56 -20.55 11.31
CA LYS A 25 -17.49 -20.30 12.40
C LYS A 25 -18.54 -19.35 11.84
N ALA A 26 -19.75 -19.85 11.65
CA ALA A 26 -20.92 -19.03 11.39
C ALA A 26 -21.12 -18.19 12.67
N PHE A 27 -20.52 -16.99 12.71
CA PHE A 27 -21.05 -15.94 13.56
C PHE A 27 -22.49 -15.73 13.10
N ASN A 28 -23.45 -15.86 14.01
CA ASN A 28 -24.86 -15.54 13.77
C ASN A 28 -24.91 -14.24 12.95
N SER A 29 -25.42 -14.33 11.72
CA SER A 29 -25.27 -13.33 10.67
C SER A 29 -26.09 -12.09 10.95
N MET A 30 -25.54 -11.15 11.74
CA MET A 30 -25.91 -9.75 11.54
C MET A 30 -25.10 -9.28 10.32
N SER A 31 -25.78 -8.83 9.27
CA SER A 31 -25.09 -8.22 8.17
C SER A 31 -24.70 -6.79 8.56
N LEU A 32 -23.52 -6.33 8.19
CA LEU A 32 -23.03 -4.97 8.45
C LEU A 32 -22.94 -4.22 7.13
N ALA A 33 -23.43 -2.98 7.10
CA ALA A 33 -23.14 -2.07 6.01
C ALA A 33 -22.19 -0.96 6.47
N ALA A 34 -21.41 -0.39 5.54
CA ALA A 34 -20.54 0.74 5.80
C ALA A 34 -20.93 1.95 4.95
N ILE A 35 -20.93 3.14 5.56
CA ILE A 35 -20.98 4.42 4.88
C ILE A 35 -19.63 5.10 5.06
N ILE A 36 -18.92 5.41 3.95
CA ILE A 36 -17.64 6.11 3.99
C ILE A 36 -17.83 7.52 3.47
N LEU A 37 -17.58 8.53 4.30
CA LEU A 37 -17.72 9.94 3.97
C LEU A 37 -16.44 10.49 3.33
N CYS A 38 -16.52 10.86 2.04
CA CYS A 38 -15.41 11.34 1.22
C CYS A 38 -15.70 12.70 0.55
N ALA A 39 -16.75 13.41 0.94
CA ALA A 39 -17.22 14.62 0.24
C ALA A 39 -16.53 15.93 0.67
N GLY A 40 -15.58 15.90 1.60
CA GLY A 40 -14.88 17.08 2.10
C GLY A 40 -13.99 17.76 1.05
N ASN A 41 -13.97 19.10 1.02
CA ASN A 41 -13.20 19.89 0.03
C ASN A 41 -11.68 19.78 0.13
N GLY A 42 -11.13 19.38 1.27
CA GLY A 42 -9.70 19.17 1.47
C GLY A 42 -8.78 20.38 1.21
N THR A 43 -9.30 21.60 1.30
CA THR A 43 -8.56 22.83 0.94
C THR A 43 -7.23 23.00 1.70
N ARG A 44 -7.16 22.51 2.94
CA ARG A 44 -5.95 22.54 3.78
C ARG A 44 -4.80 21.68 3.24
N MET A 45 -5.08 20.71 2.35
CA MET A 45 -4.06 19.90 1.67
C MET A 45 -3.29 20.69 0.60
N LYS A 46 -3.80 21.87 0.19
CA LYS A 46 -3.21 22.72 -0.88
C LYS A 46 -2.92 21.90 -2.14
N SER A 47 -3.90 21.14 -2.63
CA SER A 47 -3.76 20.19 -3.74
C SER A 47 -5.03 20.15 -4.60
N ASN A 48 -4.85 19.87 -5.90
CA ASN A 48 -5.93 19.55 -6.83
C ASN A 48 -6.39 18.09 -6.73
N LEU A 49 -5.66 17.27 -5.96
CA LEU A 49 -6.05 15.90 -5.68
C LEU A 49 -7.04 15.89 -4.50
N PRO A 50 -8.18 15.18 -4.60
CA PRO A 50 -9.07 14.99 -3.46
C PRO A 50 -8.33 14.47 -2.24
N LYS A 51 -8.67 14.98 -1.05
CA LYS A 51 -8.00 14.64 0.21
C LYS A 51 -7.83 13.15 0.42
N VAL A 52 -8.88 12.38 0.21
CA VAL A 52 -8.93 10.93 0.42
C VAL A 52 -8.10 10.11 -0.58
N LEU A 53 -7.59 10.75 -1.64
CA LEU A 53 -6.74 10.12 -2.65
C LEU A 53 -5.24 10.39 -2.43
N HIS A 54 -4.86 11.20 -1.44
CA HIS A 54 -3.45 11.30 -1.05
C HIS A 54 -2.95 9.98 -0.49
N LYS A 55 -1.73 9.63 -0.86
CA LYS A 55 -1.15 8.33 -0.50
C LYS A 55 -0.59 8.34 0.92
N LEU A 56 -0.86 7.27 1.62
CA LEU A 56 -0.26 6.82 2.87
C LEU A 56 0.27 5.41 2.63
N ALA A 57 1.52 5.15 2.90
CA ALA A 57 2.15 3.85 2.66
C ALA A 57 1.87 3.30 1.23
N GLY A 58 2.08 4.14 0.21
CA GLY A 58 1.91 3.80 -1.20
C GLY A 58 0.47 3.84 -1.73
N PHE A 59 -0.58 3.83 -0.88
CA PHE A 59 -1.99 3.73 -1.27
C PHE A 59 -2.83 4.94 -0.86
N PRO A 60 -3.92 5.28 -1.61
CA PRO A 60 -4.85 6.32 -1.23
C PRO A 60 -5.42 6.12 0.19
N LEU A 61 -5.66 7.21 0.93
CA LEU A 61 -6.24 7.14 2.28
C LEU A 61 -7.53 6.32 2.33
N ILE A 62 -8.38 6.48 1.33
CA ILE A 62 -9.64 5.73 1.24
C ILE A 62 -9.43 4.21 1.19
N TYR A 63 -8.30 3.72 0.64
CA TYR A 63 -7.99 2.28 0.57
C TYR A 63 -7.77 1.69 1.96
N HIS A 64 -7.15 2.43 2.87
CA HIS A 64 -6.98 1.99 4.26
C HIS A 64 -8.33 1.78 4.94
N VAL A 65 -9.28 2.71 4.74
CA VAL A 65 -10.64 2.59 5.29
C VAL A 65 -11.41 1.44 4.63
N MET A 66 -11.29 1.29 3.31
CA MET A 66 -11.93 0.19 2.56
C MET A 66 -11.35 -1.17 2.96
N ASN A 67 -10.06 -1.25 3.26
CA ASN A 67 -9.44 -2.47 3.78
C ASN A 67 -10.03 -2.86 5.15
N THR A 68 -10.17 -1.90 6.08
CA THR A 68 -10.86 -2.14 7.35
C THR A 68 -12.30 -2.64 7.14
N VAL A 69 -13.03 -2.06 6.19
CA VAL A 69 -14.40 -2.47 5.83
C VAL A 69 -14.43 -3.89 5.27
N GLN A 70 -13.46 -4.25 4.44
CA GLN A 70 -13.31 -5.61 3.89
C GLN A 70 -12.99 -6.65 4.98
N ASP A 71 -12.07 -6.32 5.90
CA ASP A 71 -11.69 -7.20 7.02
C ASP A 71 -12.86 -7.46 7.99
N LEU A 72 -13.79 -6.51 8.10
CA LEU A 72 -15.02 -6.64 8.88
C LEU A 72 -16.09 -7.53 8.20
N GLY A 73 -15.89 -7.93 6.95
CA GLY A 73 -16.88 -8.70 6.20
C GLY A 73 -18.16 -7.93 5.90
N VAL A 74 -18.07 -6.63 5.69
CA VAL A 74 -19.19 -5.73 5.37
C VAL A 74 -19.87 -6.17 4.08
N THR A 75 -21.20 -6.29 4.09
CA THR A 75 -21.99 -6.79 2.95
C THR A 75 -22.37 -5.72 1.93
N LYS A 76 -22.47 -4.45 2.37
CA LYS A 76 -22.76 -3.29 1.51
C LYS A 76 -21.90 -2.11 1.91
N THR A 77 -21.19 -1.54 0.96
CA THR A 77 -20.38 -0.33 1.15
C THR A 77 -20.90 0.82 0.31
N VAL A 78 -21.23 1.94 0.95
CA VAL A 78 -21.67 3.16 0.29
C VAL A 78 -20.65 4.26 0.52
N ILE A 79 -20.10 4.81 -0.55
CA ILE A 79 -19.14 5.92 -0.49
C ILE A 79 -19.84 7.21 -0.92
N VAL A 80 -19.77 8.25 -0.08
CA VAL A 80 -20.33 9.56 -0.40
C VAL A 80 -19.21 10.50 -0.84
N ALA A 81 -19.23 10.90 -2.10
CA ALA A 81 -18.24 11.80 -2.69
C ALA A 81 -18.84 13.16 -3.06
N GLY A 82 -18.00 14.20 -3.11
CA GLY A 82 -18.37 15.57 -3.47
C GLY A 82 -18.16 15.90 -4.95
N LYS A 83 -17.56 17.08 -5.21
CA LYS A 83 -17.30 17.58 -6.57
C LYS A 83 -16.39 16.71 -7.43
N ASP A 84 -15.41 16.04 -6.81
CA ASP A 84 -14.44 15.17 -7.49
C ASP A 84 -14.89 13.70 -7.49
N ILE A 85 -16.19 13.46 -7.63
CA ILE A 85 -16.79 12.12 -7.54
C ILE A 85 -16.14 11.14 -8.52
N ASP A 86 -15.80 11.55 -9.74
CA ASP A 86 -15.24 10.67 -10.75
C ASP A 86 -13.91 10.06 -10.29
N LYS A 87 -12.97 10.90 -9.79
CA LYS A 87 -11.68 10.44 -9.28
C LYS A 87 -11.81 9.51 -8.08
N VAL A 88 -12.75 9.84 -7.16
CA VAL A 88 -12.98 9.02 -5.97
C VAL A 88 -13.65 7.70 -6.36
N SER A 89 -14.57 7.72 -7.34
CA SER A 89 -15.23 6.52 -7.86
C SER A 89 -14.24 5.59 -8.55
N ASP A 90 -13.38 6.13 -9.41
CA ASP A 90 -12.36 5.34 -10.11
C ASP A 90 -11.47 4.61 -9.10
N ALA A 91 -10.95 5.32 -8.10
CA ALA A 91 -10.14 4.71 -7.04
C ALA A 91 -10.94 3.67 -6.22
N ALA A 92 -12.19 3.96 -5.89
CA ALA A 92 -13.02 3.02 -5.14
C ALA A 92 -13.33 1.74 -5.94
N PHE A 93 -13.63 1.86 -7.24
CA PHE A 93 -13.88 0.72 -8.12
C PHE A 93 -12.63 -0.08 -8.45
N ASP A 94 -11.45 0.55 -8.46
CA ASP A 94 -10.18 -0.15 -8.57
C ASP A 94 -9.94 -1.07 -7.37
N PHE A 95 -10.37 -0.65 -6.17
CA PHE A 95 -10.28 -1.46 -4.95
C PHE A 95 -11.37 -2.54 -4.88
N ASN A 96 -12.64 -2.14 -5.07
CA ASN A 96 -13.78 -3.06 -5.04
C ASN A 96 -14.89 -2.56 -5.98
N LYS A 97 -15.29 -3.39 -6.94
CA LYS A 97 -16.31 -3.06 -7.94
C LYS A 97 -17.74 -3.03 -7.41
N ASP A 98 -17.97 -3.63 -6.24
CA ASP A 98 -19.32 -3.77 -5.66
C ASP A 98 -19.73 -2.60 -4.77
N VAL A 99 -18.88 -1.55 -4.67
CA VAL A 99 -19.21 -0.36 -3.87
C VAL A 99 -20.28 0.49 -4.56
N ILE A 100 -21.12 1.12 -3.74
CA ILE A 100 -22.14 2.04 -4.20
C ILE A 100 -21.65 3.47 -4.00
N ILE A 101 -21.61 4.25 -5.07
CA ILE A 101 -21.21 5.68 -4.99
C ILE A 101 -22.44 6.56 -4.93
N LYS A 102 -22.44 7.52 -4.00
CA LYS A 102 -23.47 8.58 -3.89
C LYS A 102 -22.83 9.95 -3.95
N LYS A 103 -23.45 10.83 -4.71
CA LYS A 103 -23.01 12.22 -4.85
C LYS A 103 -23.64 13.10 -3.78
N GLN A 104 -22.82 13.89 -3.11
CA GLN A 104 -23.26 15.02 -2.31
C GLN A 104 -23.07 16.31 -3.12
N GLU A 105 -24.09 16.75 -3.81
CA GLU A 105 -24.04 17.92 -4.73
C GLU A 105 -23.74 19.21 -3.99
N LYS A 106 -24.38 19.40 -2.83
CA LYS A 106 -24.17 20.55 -1.93
C LYS A 106 -23.62 20.03 -0.61
N GLN A 107 -22.52 20.60 -0.17
CA GLN A 107 -21.88 20.25 1.10
C GLN A 107 -22.62 20.91 2.26
N LEU A 108 -23.73 20.31 2.66
CA LEU A 108 -24.60 20.78 3.73
C LEU A 108 -24.36 20.05 5.07
N GLY A 109 -23.14 19.52 5.27
CA GLY A 109 -22.73 18.86 6.48
C GLY A 109 -22.75 17.32 6.41
N THR A 110 -22.24 16.68 7.47
CA THR A 110 -22.06 15.22 7.57
C THR A 110 -23.39 14.47 7.65
N GLY A 111 -24.39 15.01 8.34
CA GLY A 111 -25.73 14.43 8.40
C GLY A 111 -26.41 14.41 7.03
N HIS A 112 -26.20 15.45 6.19
CA HIS A 112 -26.69 15.45 4.81
C HIS A 112 -26.00 14.37 3.97
N ALA A 113 -24.69 14.16 4.15
CA ALA A 113 -23.97 13.10 3.45
C ALA A 113 -24.52 11.71 3.80
N VAL A 114 -24.73 11.44 5.09
CA VAL A 114 -25.34 10.19 5.57
C VAL A 114 -26.76 10.00 5.03
N LYS A 115 -27.57 11.07 4.99
CA LYS A 115 -28.92 11.02 4.39
C LYS A 115 -28.89 10.59 2.92
N LYS A 116 -27.88 11.02 2.15
CA LYS A 116 -27.68 10.59 0.75
C LYS A 116 -27.28 9.11 0.66
N ALA A 117 -26.41 8.64 1.55
CA ALA A 117 -25.98 7.25 1.59
C ALA A 117 -27.12 6.29 1.95
N LEU A 118 -27.96 6.65 2.93
CA LEU A 118 -29.08 5.83 3.39
C LEU A 118 -30.12 5.55 2.29
N GLN A 119 -30.20 6.38 1.24
CA GLN A 119 -31.03 6.10 0.06
C GLN A 119 -30.61 4.82 -0.68
N ALA A 120 -29.33 4.42 -0.58
CA ALA A 120 -28.85 3.18 -1.15
C ALA A 120 -29.03 1.97 -0.21
N LEU A 121 -29.36 2.23 1.03
CA LEU A 121 -29.57 1.23 2.09
C LEU A 121 -31.03 1.11 2.52
N LYS A 122 -31.99 1.58 1.71
CA LYS A 122 -33.43 1.60 2.05
C LYS A 122 -33.99 0.22 2.41
N ASP A 123 -33.47 -0.84 1.77
CA ASP A 123 -33.86 -2.24 1.97
C ASP A 123 -32.86 -3.02 2.87
N PHE A 124 -32.03 -2.29 3.64
CA PHE A 124 -31.06 -2.86 4.55
C PHE A 124 -31.52 -2.63 5.99
N ASP A 125 -31.74 -3.71 6.73
CA ASP A 125 -32.37 -3.67 8.05
C ASP A 125 -31.41 -3.84 9.22
N ASP A 126 -30.15 -4.18 8.96
CA ASP A 126 -29.12 -4.45 9.97
C ASP A 126 -28.29 -3.19 10.34
N ASP A 127 -27.18 -3.40 11.00
CA ASP A 127 -26.33 -2.32 11.51
C ASP A 127 -25.51 -1.64 10.40
N VAL A 128 -25.33 -0.33 10.55
CA VAL A 128 -24.57 0.54 9.64
C VAL A 128 -23.45 1.21 10.45
N ILE A 129 -22.22 1.05 10.01
CA ILE A 129 -21.07 1.82 10.52
C ILE A 129 -20.80 3.02 9.59
N ILE A 130 -20.63 4.19 10.19
CA ILE A 130 -20.24 5.42 9.48
C ILE A 130 -18.75 5.65 9.74
N LEU A 131 -17.97 5.75 8.65
CA LEU A 131 -16.53 5.97 8.66
C LEU A 131 -16.19 7.20 7.81
N TYR A 132 -15.00 7.74 8.01
CA TYR A 132 -14.47 8.87 7.25
C TYR A 132 -13.31 8.41 6.39
N GLY A 133 -13.31 8.77 5.10
CA GLY A 133 -12.28 8.36 4.15
C GLY A 133 -10.89 8.94 4.41
N ASP A 134 -10.77 9.87 5.34
CA ASP A 134 -9.52 10.50 5.79
C ASP A 134 -9.09 10.08 7.20
N VAL A 135 -9.74 9.06 7.80
CA VAL A 135 -9.39 8.48 9.11
C VAL A 135 -8.94 7.02 8.90
N PRO A 136 -7.68 6.79 8.48
CA PRO A 136 -7.23 5.50 7.96
C PRO A 136 -6.90 4.46 9.02
N PHE A 137 -6.90 4.81 10.32
CA PHE A 137 -6.35 3.95 11.36
C PHE A 137 -7.38 3.26 12.24
N ILE A 138 -8.68 3.41 11.96
CA ILE A 138 -9.74 2.67 12.66
C ILE A 138 -9.54 1.17 12.42
N THR A 139 -9.46 0.41 13.51
CA THR A 139 -9.17 -1.03 13.43
C THR A 139 -10.45 -1.88 13.41
N PRO A 140 -10.42 -3.06 12.78
CA PRO A 140 -11.51 -4.04 12.88
C PRO A 140 -11.80 -4.44 14.32
N ALA A 141 -10.79 -4.50 15.19
CA ALA A 141 -10.96 -4.83 16.61
C ALA A 141 -11.81 -3.79 17.35
N THR A 142 -11.59 -2.50 17.09
CA THR A 142 -12.37 -1.41 17.67
C THR A 142 -13.82 -1.44 17.19
N VAL A 143 -14.05 -1.66 15.90
CA VAL A 143 -15.41 -1.78 15.35
C VAL A 143 -16.13 -3.02 15.92
N ASN A 144 -15.45 -4.14 16.09
CA ASN A 144 -16.02 -5.34 16.73
C ASN A 144 -16.43 -5.09 18.20
N LYS A 145 -15.69 -4.27 18.95
CA LYS A 145 -16.13 -3.82 20.29
C LYS A 145 -17.40 -2.97 20.21
N MET A 146 -17.52 -2.06 19.24
CA MET A 146 -18.75 -1.28 19.02
C MET A 146 -19.93 -2.21 18.70
N LEU A 147 -19.74 -3.23 17.85
CA LEU A 147 -20.76 -4.22 17.53
C LEU A 147 -21.18 -5.03 18.75
N THR A 148 -20.27 -5.34 19.68
CA THR A 148 -20.58 -5.99 20.95
C THR A 148 -21.50 -5.10 21.81
N ILE A 149 -21.15 -3.84 22.01
CA ILE A 149 -21.97 -2.87 22.76
C ILE A 149 -23.35 -2.69 22.11
N ARG A 150 -23.41 -2.71 20.77
CA ARG A 150 -24.66 -2.66 20.02
C ARG A 150 -25.55 -3.87 20.33
N LYS A 151 -24.97 -5.07 20.36
CA LYS A 151 -25.68 -6.34 20.72
C LYS A 151 -26.17 -6.36 22.16
N GLU A 152 -25.51 -5.66 23.06
CA GLU A 152 -25.91 -5.51 24.48
C GLU A 152 -27.06 -4.52 24.66
N GLY A 153 -27.72 -4.10 23.59
CA GLY A 153 -28.95 -3.31 23.61
C GLY A 153 -28.76 -1.80 23.53
N SER A 154 -27.62 -1.33 23.02
CA SER A 154 -27.46 0.09 22.67
C SER A 154 -28.10 0.38 21.33
N ASP A 155 -28.87 1.47 21.21
CA ASP A 155 -29.48 1.90 19.94
C ASP A 155 -28.50 2.61 19.05
N LEU A 156 -27.53 3.31 19.63
CA LEU A 156 -26.49 4.08 18.96
C LEU A 156 -25.18 3.95 19.76
N VAL A 157 -24.07 3.64 19.06
CA VAL A 157 -22.73 3.58 19.64
C VAL A 157 -21.85 4.61 18.98
N VAL A 158 -21.29 5.52 19.76
CA VAL A 158 -20.34 6.55 19.35
C VAL A 158 -18.93 6.10 19.68
N LEU A 159 -17.99 6.24 18.76
CA LEU A 159 -16.58 6.09 19.04
C LEU A 159 -15.99 7.46 19.41
N GLY A 160 -15.42 7.54 20.60
CA GLY A 160 -14.71 8.72 21.08
C GLY A 160 -13.28 8.42 21.44
N PHE A 161 -12.55 9.43 21.84
CA PHE A 161 -11.18 9.34 22.33
C PHE A 161 -10.86 10.47 23.31
N GLU A 162 -9.92 10.26 24.19
CA GLU A 162 -9.37 11.31 25.05
C GLU A 162 -8.28 12.06 24.28
N ALA A 163 -8.54 13.32 23.93
CA ALA A 163 -7.61 14.12 23.16
C ALA A 163 -6.54 14.75 24.05
N SER A 164 -5.29 14.63 23.65
CA SER A 164 -4.19 15.40 24.24
C SER A 164 -4.36 16.89 24.01
N GLN A 165 -4.81 17.27 22.80
CA GLN A 165 -5.19 18.62 22.40
C GLN A 165 -6.50 18.60 21.64
N PRO A 166 -7.64 18.87 22.30
CA PRO A 166 -8.97 18.75 21.69
C PRO A 166 -9.20 19.58 20.42
N GLY A 167 -8.59 20.74 20.28
CA GLY A 167 -8.64 21.57 19.08
C GLY A 167 -10.05 21.73 18.50
N ALA A 168 -10.20 21.39 17.22
CA ALA A 168 -11.44 21.53 16.46
C ALA A 168 -12.37 20.31 16.52
N TYR A 169 -12.08 19.29 17.29
CA TYR A 169 -12.96 18.12 17.44
C TYR A 169 -14.23 18.48 18.19
N GLY A 170 -15.33 17.81 17.88
CA GLY A 170 -16.57 17.88 18.68
C GLY A 170 -16.37 17.30 20.08
N ARG A 171 -16.94 17.92 21.08
CA ARG A 171 -16.85 17.51 22.49
C ARG A 171 -17.99 16.56 22.84
N ILE A 172 -17.64 15.44 23.47
CA ILE A 172 -18.64 14.49 23.98
C ILE A 172 -19.03 14.90 25.39
N ILE A 173 -20.28 15.23 25.57
CA ILE A 173 -20.83 15.62 26.85
C ILE A 173 -21.47 14.38 27.48
N THR A 174 -21.03 14.02 28.68
CA THR A 174 -21.53 12.86 29.43
C THR A 174 -22.04 13.30 30.79
N THR A 175 -23.09 12.63 31.30
CA THR A 175 -23.54 12.73 32.68
C THR A 175 -23.74 11.34 33.25
N SER A 176 -23.07 11.05 34.35
CA SER A 176 -23.11 9.71 35.00
C SER A 176 -22.86 8.57 34.03
N ASP A 177 -21.77 8.66 33.25
CA ASP A 177 -21.33 7.72 32.19
C ASP A 177 -22.26 7.52 30.99
N LYS A 178 -23.33 8.33 30.90
CA LYS A 178 -24.19 8.36 29.72
C LYS A 178 -23.80 9.51 28.79
N ILE A 179 -23.68 9.23 27.51
CA ILE A 179 -23.50 10.27 26.50
C ILE A 179 -24.81 11.06 26.33
N GLU A 180 -24.78 12.37 26.56
CA GLU A 180 -25.94 13.24 26.39
C GLU A 180 -26.02 13.85 25.00
N LYS A 181 -24.93 14.47 24.57
CA LYS A 181 -24.83 15.16 23.27
C LYS A 181 -23.37 15.24 22.83
N ILE A 182 -23.18 15.57 21.59
CA ILE A 182 -21.90 15.98 21.04
C ILE A 182 -22.03 17.43 20.59
N VAL A 183 -21.12 18.30 21.03
CA VAL A 183 -21.11 19.72 20.69
C VAL A 183 -19.92 20.00 19.78
N GLU A 184 -20.15 20.49 18.58
CA GLU A 184 -19.08 20.88 17.67
C GLU A 184 -18.30 22.07 18.24
N ALA A 185 -16.97 22.10 18.04
CA ALA A 185 -16.10 23.09 18.68
C ALA A 185 -16.51 24.56 18.38
N LYS A 186 -17.15 24.82 17.24
CA LYS A 186 -17.63 26.16 16.83
C LYS A 186 -18.88 26.61 17.59
N ASP A 187 -19.64 25.67 18.13
CA ASP A 187 -20.87 25.88 18.86
C ASP A 187 -20.71 25.64 20.37
N ALA A 188 -19.51 25.23 20.80
CA ALA A 188 -19.21 24.92 22.19
C ALA A 188 -18.96 26.18 23.03
N SER A 189 -19.45 26.19 24.27
CA SER A 189 -19.10 27.16 25.29
C SER A 189 -17.65 26.99 25.76
N ASP A 190 -17.09 28.01 26.43
CA ASP A 190 -15.73 27.95 26.98
C ASP A 190 -15.53 26.77 27.94
N ALA A 191 -16.55 26.43 28.74
CA ALA A 191 -16.52 25.27 29.62
C ALA A 191 -16.51 23.94 28.83
N GLU A 192 -17.33 23.83 27.80
CA GLU A 192 -17.36 22.64 26.94
C GLU A 192 -16.05 22.47 26.17
N LEU A 193 -15.40 23.56 25.74
CA LEU A 193 -14.08 23.50 25.06
C LEU A 193 -12.97 22.88 25.90
N GLN A 194 -13.08 22.90 27.25
CA GLN A 194 -12.10 22.26 28.15
C GLN A 194 -12.25 20.73 28.25
N ILE A 195 -13.35 20.18 27.74
CA ILE A 195 -13.59 18.74 27.77
C ILE A 195 -12.63 18.05 26.81
N LYS A 196 -11.93 17.01 27.31
CA LYS A 196 -10.95 16.23 26.53
C LYS A 196 -11.57 15.07 25.78
N SER A 197 -12.75 14.61 26.17
CA SER A 197 -13.47 13.54 25.50
C SER A 197 -14.01 14.06 24.17
N CYS A 198 -13.43 13.57 23.08
CA CYS A 198 -13.65 14.06 21.73
C CYS A 198 -14.34 13.01 20.84
N ASN A 199 -15.16 13.50 19.92
CA ASN A 199 -15.84 12.67 18.94
C ASN A 199 -14.91 12.34 17.75
N SER A 200 -14.81 11.03 17.43
CA SER A 200 -14.09 10.56 16.24
C SER A 200 -14.88 10.74 14.93
N GLY A 201 -16.19 10.94 15.03
CA GLY A 201 -17.12 10.90 13.91
C GLY A 201 -17.63 9.50 13.57
N VAL A 202 -16.99 8.44 14.04
CA VAL A 202 -17.43 7.05 13.80
C VAL A 202 -18.63 6.72 14.65
N ILE A 203 -19.71 6.28 14.00
CA ILE A 203 -21.00 5.98 14.63
C ILE A 203 -21.51 4.65 14.09
N LEU A 204 -22.05 3.82 14.98
CA LEU A 204 -22.69 2.54 14.67
C LEU A 204 -24.13 2.56 15.15
N ALA A 205 -25.09 2.27 14.27
CA ALA A 205 -26.50 2.18 14.61
C ALA A 205 -27.25 1.29 13.63
N ASN A 206 -28.44 0.81 13.98
CA ASN A 206 -29.31 0.11 13.03
C ASN A 206 -29.74 1.08 11.90
N SER A 207 -29.83 0.59 10.66
CA SER A 207 -30.16 1.37 9.46
C SER A 207 -31.50 2.10 9.56
N LYS A 208 -32.54 1.44 10.06
CA LYS A 208 -33.88 2.04 10.21
C LYS A 208 -33.85 3.16 11.27
N ASN A 209 -33.23 2.90 12.39
CA ASN A 209 -33.08 3.89 13.47
C ASN A 209 -32.27 5.10 12.96
N LEU A 210 -31.12 4.87 12.36
CA LEU A 210 -30.29 5.93 11.77
C LEU A 210 -31.07 6.76 10.75
N THR A 211 -31.89 6.12 9.91
CA THR A 211 -32.74 6.81 8.92
C THR A 211 -33.78 7.71 9.58
N GLN A 212 -34.36 7.30 10.72
CA GLN A 212 -35.31 8.12 11.48
C GLN A 212 -34.61 9.32 12.10
N LEU A 213 -33.48 9.11 12.78
CA LEU A 213 -32.71 10.17 13.46
C LEU A 213 -32.21 11.23 12.46
N VAL A 214 -31.65 10.81 11.33
CA VAL A 214 -31.12 11.73 10.31
C VAL A 214 -32.22 12.59 9.65
N LYS A 215 -33.47 12.14 9.61
CA LYS A 215 -34.62 12.97 9.12
C LYS A 215 -34.94 14.12 10.05
N LEU A 216 -34.64 14.01 11.34
CA LEU A 216 -34.93 15.00 12.38
C LEU A 216 -33.83 16.08 12.51
N LEU A 217 -32.67 15.89 11.82
CA LEU A 217 -31.60 16.87 11.85
C LEU A 217 -32.02 18.24 11.37
N LYS A 218 -31.53 19.26 12.05
CA LYS A 218 -31.72 20.68 11.72
C LYS A 218 -30.37 21.30 11.40
N ASN A 219 -30.37 22.47 10.77
CA ASN A 219 -29.17 23.24 10.44
C ASN A 219 -29.07 24.58 11.17
N ASN A 220 -29.67 24.66 12.37
CA ASN A 220 -29.68 25.84 13.22
C ASN A 220 -28.40 25.87 14.09
N ASN A 221 -27.25 26.01 13.47
CA ASN A 221 -25.94 26.04 14.12
C ASN A 221 -24.99 27.03 13.43
N ALA A 222 -23.82 27.28 13.99
CA ALA A 222 -22.86 28.28 13.50
C ALA A 222 -22.45 28.07 12.03
N SER A 223 -22.37 26.83 11.56
CA SER A 223 -22.00 26.48 10.18
C SER A 223 -23.19 26.42 9.22
N LYS A 224 -24.44 26.49 9.70
CA LYS A 224 -25.67 26.23 8.93
C LYS A 224 -25.67 24.89 8.20
N GLU A 225 -25.11 23.87 8.81
CA GLU A 225 -24.96 22.52 8.29
C GLU A 225 -25.80 21.52 9.10
N TYR A 226 -26.17 20.41 8.48
CA TYR A 226 -26.78 19.27 9.17
C TYR A 226 -25.66 18.46 9.83
N TYR A 227 -25.43 18.69 11.12
CA TYR A 227 -24.42 17.97 11.88
C TYR A 227 -24.90 16.55 12.19
N LEU A 228 -24.10 15.55 11.83
CA LEU A 228 -24.40 14.16 12.18
C LEU A 228 -24.37 13.95 13.70
N THR A 229 -23.54 14.68 14.40
CA THR A 229 -23.38 14.66 15.86
C THR A 229 -24.67 14.95 16.63
N ASP A 230 -25.59 15.72 16.06
CA ASP A 230 -26.88 16.03 16.68
C ASP A 230 -27.79 14.81 16.85
N ILE A 231 -27.55 13.70 16.11
CA ILE A 231 -28.36 12.47 16.28
C ILE A 231 -28.28 11.90 17.68
N VAL A 232 -27.20 12.16 18.43
CA VAL A 232 -27.05 11.68 19.83
C VAL A 232 -28.07 12.35 20.74
N ALA A 233 -28.15 13.69 20.70
CA ALA A 233 -29.14 14.42 21.47
C ALA A 233 -30.58 14.08 21.06
N ILE A 234 -30.82 13.91 19.76
CA ILE A 234 -32.12 13.49 19.22
C ILE A 234 -32.47 12.08 19.73
N ALA A 235 -31.57 11.12 19.67
CA ALA A 235 -31.78 9.76 20.16
C ALA A 235 -32.13 9.74 21.65
N ASN A 236 -31.40 10.49 22.46
CA ASN A 236 -31.68 10.63 23.89
C ASN A 236 -33.07 11.23 24.16
N SER A 237 -33.50 12.22 23.37
CA SER A 237 -34.87 12.82 23.50
C SER A 237 -35.98 11.83 23.14
N HIS A 238 -35.68 10.75 22.44
CA HIS A 238 -36.57 9.65 22.10
C HIS A 238 -36.38 8.42 23.00
N ASN A 239 -35.73 8.57 24.15
CA ASN A 239 -35.43 7.50 25.15
C ASN A 239 -34.62 6.34 24.54
N GLN A 240 -33.82 6.59 23.50
CA GLN A 240 -32.91 5.57 22.94
C GLN A 240 -31.61 5.51 23.74
N LYS A 241 -31.05 4.31 23.88
CA LYS A 241 -29.80 4.09 24.61
C LYS A 241 -28.60 4.44 23.72
N CYS A 242 -27.91 5.53 24.06
CA CYS A 242 -26.65 5.93 23.42
C CYS A 242 -25.46 5.49 24.29
N SER A 243 -24.50 4.79 23.70
CA SER A 243 -23.27 4.34 24.38
C SER A 243 -22.03 4.94 23.77
N LEU A 244 -21.02 5.16 24.61
CA LEU A 244 -19.69 5.65 24.21
C LEU A 244 -18.67 4.51 24.34
N LEU A 245 -17.89 4.30 23.28
CA LEU A 245 -16.65 3.52 23.34
C LEU A 245 -15.48 4.48 23.15
N LEU A 246 -14.52 4.46 24.06
CA LEU A 246 -13.26 5.18 23.91
C LEU A 246 -12.19 4.30 23.25
N CYS A 247 -11.45 4.87 22.30
CA CYS A 247 -10.29 4.22 21.67
C CYS A 247 -9.03 5.10 21.79
N SER A 248 -7.91 4.64 21.27
CA SER A 248 -6.68 5.43 21.19
C SER A 248 -6.85 6.65 20.28
N GLU A 249 -6.35 7.81 20.69
CA GLU A 249 -6.32 9.04 19.88
C GLU A 249 -5.69 8.78 18.49
N THR A 250 -4.68 7.91 18.41
CA THR A 250 -4.00 7.57 17.15
C THR A 250 -4.87 6.79 16.18
N GLU A 251 -5.91 6.09 16.64
CA GLU A 251 -6.87 5.42 15.75
C GLU A 251 -7.79 6.41 15.04
N THR A 252 -8.06 7.54 15.66
CA THR A 252 -9.02 8.54 15.19
C THR A 252 -8.36 9.68 14.42
N LEU A 253 -7.06 9.56 14.14
CA LEU A 253 -6.29 10.60 13.45
C LEU A 253 -6.88 10.92 12.08
N GLY A 254 -7.50 12.09 11.96
CA GLY A 254 -8.02 12.64 10.70
C GLY A 254 -6.93 13.41 9.95
N ILE A 255 -6.71 13.06 8.69
CA ILE A 255 -5.65 13.65 7.87
C ILE A 255 -6.21 14.79 7.01
N ASN A 256 -5.87 16.03 7.33
CA ASN A 256 -6.37 17.23 6.69
C ASN A 256 -5.29 18.11 6.07
N THR A 257 -4.03 17.95 6.52
CA THR A 257 -2.87 18.73 6.12
C THR A 257 -1.71 17.82 5.71
N ARG A 258 -0.69 18.38 5.04
CA ARG A 258 0.55 17.65 4.72
C ARG A 258 1.34 17.27 5.97
N HIS A 259 1.26 18.06 7.02
CA HIS A 259 1.91 17.74 8.30
C HIS A 259 1.26 16.51 8.95
N GLU A 260 -0.07 16.48 8.99
CA GLU A 260 -0.81 15.31 9.51
C GLU A 260 -0.57 14.08 8.64
N LEU A 261 -0.45 14.22 7.31
CA LEU A 261 -0.10 13.11 6.41
C LEU A 261 1.29 12.55 6.72
N ALA A 262 2.29 13.42 6.91
CA ALA A 262 3.64 12.99 7.27
C ALA A 262 3.69 12.31 8.64
N TYR A 263 2.93 12.81 9.61
CA TYR A 263 2.78 12.18 10.92
C TYR A 263 2.10 10.81 10.81
N ALA A 264 1.04 10.72 10.01
CA ALA A 264 0.34 9.46 9.74
C ALA A 264 1.26 8.43 9.06
N GLU A 265 2.12 8.86 8.13
CA GLU A 265 3.12 7.98 7.51
C GLU A 265 4.05 7.38 8.57
N ASN A 266 4.61 8.19 9.46
CA ASN A 266 5.46 7.72 10.54
C ASN A 266 4.74 6.73 11.46
N LEU A 267 3.48 7.02 11.80
CA LEU A 267 2.66 6.15 12.64
C LEU A 267 2.41 4.79 11.96
N PHE A 268 2.06 4.81 10.68
CA PHE A 268 1.88 3.60 9.88
C PHE A 268 3.16 2.76 9.83
N GLN A 269 4.29 3.40 9.50
CA GLN A 269 5.58 2.73 9.39
C GLN A 269 6.00 2.07 10.71
N ASN A 270 5.82 2.76 11.84
CA ASN A 270 6.15 2.21 13.15
C ASN A 270 5.30 0.97 13.47
N ARG A 271 3.97 1.06 13.30
CA ARG A 271 3.07 -0.08 13.52
C ARG A 271 3.42 -1.28 12.62
N THR A 272 3.78 -1.01 11.37
CA THR A 272 4.14 -2.05 10.40
C THR A 272 5.47 -2.73 10.75
N ARG A 273 6.45 -1.96 11.21
CA ARG A 273 7.75 -2.49 11.69
C ARG A 273 7.56 -3.41 12.90
N GLU A 274 6.81 -2.96 13.90
CA GLU A 274 6.46 -3.77 15.07
C GLU A 274 5.78 -5.08 14.65
N LYS A 275 4.76 -5.01 13.78
CA LYS A 275 4.07 -6.19 13.25
C LYS A 275 5.04 -7.18 12.58
N PHE A 276 5.99 -6.72 11.77
CA PHE A 276 6.95 -7.62 11.12
C PHE A 276 7.96 -8.21 12.11
N LEU A 277 8.46 -7.43 13.07
CA LEU A 277 9.32 -7.92 14.15
C LEU A 277 8.61 -9.01 14.96
N ASP A 278 7.35 -8.80 15.36
CA ASP A 278 6.53 -9.77 16.09
C ASP A 278 6.26 -11.05 15.27
N SER A 279 6.21 -10.94 13.94
CA SER A 279 6.02 -12.09 13.04
C SER A 279 7.31 -12.85 12.70
N GLY A 280 8.44 -12.50 13.32
CA GLY A 280 9.73 -13.19 13.15
C GLY A 280 10.55 -12.70 11.94
N VAL A 281 10.30 -11.49 11.45
CA VAL A 281 11.15 -10.81 10.46
C VAL A 281 12.25 -10.03 11.20
N THR A 282 13.49 -10.13 10.75
CA THR A 282 14.60 -9.35 11.28
C THR A 282 14.77 -8.06 10.50
N LEU A 283 14.64 -6.91 11.15
CA LEU A 283 14.93 -5.59 10.59
C LEU A 283 16.25 -5.06 11.20
N ALA A 284 17.31 -4.93 10.38
CA ALA A 284 18.62 -4.47 10.87
C ALA A 284 18.62 -3.02 11.33
N SER A 285 17.77 -2.19 10.73
CA SER A 285 17.57 -0.77 11.09
C SER A 285 16.12 -0.43 10.81
N PRO A 286 15.21 -0.73 11.76
CA PRO A 286 13.77 -0.60 11.55
C PRO A 286 13.36 0.79 11.04
N GLU A 287 13.93 1.85 11.61
CA GLU A 287 13.60 3.25 11.33
C GLU A 287 13.90 3.67 9.89
N THR A 288 14.78 2.96 9.18
CA THR A 288 15.17 3.27 7.79
C THR A 288 14.49 2.41 6.74
N THR A 289 13.68 1.44 7.18
CA THR A 289 12.92 0.55 6.28
C THR A 289 11.53 1.12 6.04
N ILE A 290 11.12 1.23 4.78
CA ILE A 290 9.83 1.79 4.36
C ILE A 290 8.97 0.69 3.75
N PHE A 291 7.75 0.53 4.26
CA PHE A 291 6.79 -0.48 3.83
C PHE A 291 5.58 0.15 3.14
N SER A 292 5.03 -0.54 2.17
CA SER A 292 3.72 -0.28 1.61
C SER A 292 2.62 -0.99 2.41
N LEU A 293 1.38 -0.54 2.27
CA LEU A 293 0.21 -1.12 2.95
C LEU A 293 0.08 -2.64 2.71
N ASP A 294 0.38 -3.08 1.49
CA ASP A 294 0.19 -4.44 1.00
C ASP A 294 1.45 -5.31 1.05
N THR A 295 2.52 -4.82 1.66
CA THR A 295 3.77 -5.59 1.78
C THR A 295 3.55 -6.87 2.58
N VAL A 296 3.98 -8.00 2.03
CA VAL A 296 3.94 -9.32 2.68
C VAL A 296 5.35 -9.88 2.82
N ILE A 297 5.74 -10.29 4.03
CA ILE A 297 7.07 -10.84 4.31
C ILE A 297 6.92 -12.09 5.18
N GLY A 298 7.52 -13.20 4.72
CA GLY A 298 7.58 -14.44 5.48
C GLY A 298 8.56 -14.38 6.66
N ARG A 299 8.35 -15.22 7.65
CA ARG A 299 9.20 -15.33 8.84
C ARG A 299 10.66 -15.67 8.48
N ASP A 300 11.58 -15.46 9.40
CA ASP A 300 13.02 -15.72 9.23
C ASP A 300 13.67 -14.92 8.08
N THR A 301 12.96 -13.95 7.52
CA THR A 301 13.49 -13.02 6.51
C THR A 301 14.36 -11.96 7.19
N PHE A 302 15.52 -11.66 6.62
CA PHE A 302 16.39 -10.57 7.06
C PHE A 302 16.28 -9.38 6.11
N ILE A 303 15.97 -8.20 6.65
CA ILE A 303 15.89 -6.93 5.92
C ILE A 303 16.98 -5.98 6.39
N GLY A 304 17.87 -5.59 5.48
CA GLY A 304 18.92 -4.61 5.72
C GLY A 304 18.40 -3.18 5.86
N GLN A 305 19.28 -2.26 6.19
CA GLN A 305 18.96 -0.84 6.31
C GLN A 305 18.60 -0.19 4.96
N ASN A 306 17.80 0.88 5.00
CA ASN A 306 17.44 1.69 3.83
C ASN A 306 16.81 0.85 2.68
N VAL A 307 16.00 -0.14 3.01
CA VAL A 307 15.22 -0.90 2.04
C VAL A 307 13.86 -0.25 1.89
N VAL A 308 13.41 -0.09 0.63
CA VAL A 308 12.10 0.48 0.29
C VAL A 308 11.26 -0.57 -0.39
N PHE A 309 10.09 -0.83 0.18
CA PHE A 309 9.04 -1.68 -0.39
C PHE A 309 7.91 -0.80 -0.92
N GLU A 310 7.84 -0.67 -2.25
CA GLU A 310 6.70 -0.07 -2.95
C GLU A 310 5.52 -1.06 -3.02
N PRO A 311 4.32 -0.64 -3.48
CA PRO A 311 3.19 -1.53 -3.61
C PRO A 311 3.45 -2.83 -4.37
N GLY A 312 2.81 -3.92 -3.95
CA GLY A 312 2.80 -5.20 -4.64
C GLY A 312 4.02 -6.09 -4.36
N VAL A 313 4.70 -5.94 -3.22
CA VAL A 313 5.87 -6.76 -2.88
C VAL A 313 5.48 -7.90 -1.97
N THR A 314 5.86 -9.11 -2.38
CA THR A 314 5.74 -10.34 -1.56
C THR A 314 7.11 -11.00 -1.44
N ILE A 315 7.50 -11.34 -0.20
CA ILE A 315 8.73 -12.03 0.12
C ILE A 315 8.41 -13.30 0.91
N GLU A 316 8.93 -14.42 0.45
CA GLU A 316 8.78 -15.69 1.14
C GLU A 316 9.78 -15.86 2.29
N THR A 317 9.58 -16.93 3.06
CA THR A 317 10.35 -17.29 4.26
C THR A 317 11.87 -17.38 4.00
N GLY A 318 12.66 -16.84 4.93
CA GLY A 318 14.12 -17.02 4.95
C GLY A 318 14.90 -16.22 3.90
N ALA A 319 14.26 -15.34 3.16
CA ALA A 319 14.94 -14.49 2.19
C ALA A 319 15.84 -13.43 2.87
N ILE A 320 16.86 -12.97 2.16
CA ILE A 320 17.79 -11.94 2.63
C ILE A 320 17.75 -10.76 1.70
N ILE A 321 17.22 -9.63 2.17
CA ILE A 321 17.20 -8.37 1.45
C ILE A 321 18.30 -7.48 2.04
N LYS A 322 19.36 -7.27 1.29
CA LYS A 322 20.52 -6.48 1.72
C LYS A 322 20.26 -4.98 1.64
N PRO A 323 21.11 -4.13 2.27
CA PRO A 323 20.86 -2.68 2.32
C PRO A 323 20.67 -2.00 0.97
N PHE A 324 19.92 -0.89 0.97
CA PHE A 324 19.71 0.01 -0.17
C PHE A 324 19.03 -0.65 -1.38
N CYS A 325 18.18 -1.65 -1.13
CA CYS A 325 17.36 -2.25 -2.18
C CYS A 325 16.03 -1.50 -2.34
N HIS A 326 15.54 -1.42 -3.58
CA HIS A 326 14.24 -0.86 -3.91
C HIS A 326 13.41 -1.92 -4.66
N LEU A 327 12.29 -2.32 -4.08
CA LEU A 327 11.43 -3.38 -4.59
C LEU A 327 10.04 -2.83 -4.91
N GLU A 328 9.47 -3.21 -6.06
CA GLU A 328 8.15 -2.76 -6.51
C GLU A 328 7.45 -3.88 -7.28
N SER A 329 6.20 -4.20 -6.92
CA SER A 329 5.33 -5.17 -7.63
C SER A 329 6.08 -6.42 -8.06
N CYS A 330 6.68 -7.12 -7.10
CA CYS A 330 7.54 -8.28 -7.34
C CYS A 330 7.33 -9.38 -6.29
N HIS A 331 7.73 -10.58 -6.67
CA HIS A 331 7.74 -11.74 -5.80
C HIS A 331 9.17 -12.25 -5.59
N ILE A 332 9.57 -12.47 -4.34
CA ILE A 332 10.88 -12.98 -3.94
C ILE A 332 10.67 -14.34 -3.26
N GLY A 333 11.20 -15.38 -3.86
CA GLY A 333 11.09 -16.75 -3.38
C GLY A 333 11.91 -17.03 -2.12
N SER A 334 11.64 -18.18 -1.51
CA SER A 334 12.25 -18.60 -0.25
C SER A 334 13.77 -18.67 -0.33
N CYS A 335 14.45 -18.19 0.72
CA CYS A 335 15.90 -18.20 0.83
C CYS A 335 16.64 -17.46 -0.31
N ALA A 336 15.96 -16.63 -1.09
CA ALA A 336 16.61 -15.80 -2.11
C ALA A 336 17.42 -14.66 -1.47
N GLU A 337 18.52 -14.26 -2.11
CA GLU A 337 19.35 -13.15 -1.66
C GLU A 337 19.28 -11.99 -2.66
N ILE A 338 18.90 -10.80 -2.18
CA ILE A 338 18.72 -9.58 -3.00
C ILE A 338 19.64 -8.47 -2.51
N GLY A 339 20.40 -7.88 -3.40
CA GLY A 339 21.24 -6.71 -3.14
C GLY A 339 22.68 -7.01 -2.70
N PRO A 340 23.37 -5.99 -2.14
CA PRO A 340 22.87 -4.61 -1.88
C PRO A 340 22.66 -3.78 -3.16
N PHE A 341 21.98 -2.62 -3.05
CA PHE A 341 21.75 -1.70 -4.17
C PHE A 341 21.08 -2.37 -5.40
N ALA A 342 20.17 -3.31 -5.18
CA ALA A 342 19.40 -3.93 -6.24
C ALA A 342 18.09 -3.17 -6.46
N ARG A 343 17.64 -3.06 -7.72
CA ARG A 343 16.34 -2.52 -8.09
C ARG A 343 15.47 -3.60 -8.72
N ILE A 344 14.45 -4.03 -7.99
CA ILE A 344 13.51 -5.04 -8.47
C ILE A 344 12.22 -4.32 -8.88
N ARG A 345 11.93 -4.35 -10.19
CA ARG A 345 10.81 -3.60 -10.79
C ARG A 345 9.62 -4.50 -11.09
N PRO A 346 8.45 -3.87 -11.40
CA PRO A 346 7.20 -4.58 -11.61
C PRO A 346 7.29 -5.76 -12.58
N GLY A 347 6.56 -6.84 -12.21
CA GLY A 347 6.49 -8.08 -12.99
C GLY A 347 7.67 -9.01 -12.79
N THR A 348 8.56 -8.73 -11.83
CA THR A 348 9.70 -9.60 -11.54
C THR A 348 9.32 -10.69 -10.53
N GLU A 349 9.65 -11.93 -10.86
CA GLU A 349 9.55 -13.11 -10.01
C GLU A 349 10.96 -13.71 -9.81
N ILE A 350 11.43 -13.76 -8.58
CA ILE A 350 12.73 -14.34 -8.23
C ILE A 350 12.49 -15.70 -7.57
N GLY A 351 13.05 -16.76 -8.15
CA GLY A 351 12.90 -18.13 -7.66
C GLY A 351 13.68 -18.41 -6.37
N ASN A 352 13.37 -19.55 -5.76
CA ASN A 352 13.95 -19.97 -4.50
C ASN A 352 15.48 -20.06 -4.58
N SER A 353 16.14 -19.57 -3.53
CA SER A 353 17.62 -19.57 -3.43
C SER A 353 18.36 -18.90 -4.59
N ALA A 354 17.66 -18.10 -5.40
CA ALA A 354 18.30 -17.30 -6.44
C ALA A 354 19.01 -16.08 -5.82
N ARG A 355 20.00 -15.55 -6.53
CA ARG A 355 20.80 -14.41 -6.06
C ARG A 355 20.79 -13.27 -7.05
N ILE A 356 20.34 -12.12 -6.60
CA ILE A 356 20.38 -10.84 -7.33
C ILE A 356 21.33 -9.93 -6.55
N GLY A 357 22.49 -9.63 -7.12
CA GLY A 357 23.54 -8.89 -6.42
C GLY A 357 23.49 -7.38 -6.63
N ASN A 358 24.63 -6.75 -6.38
CA ASN A 358 24.74 -5.29 -6.35
C ASN A 358 24.63 -4.63 -7.73
N PHE A 359 23.90 -3.51 -7.77
CA PHE A 359 23.66 -2.71 -8.97
C PHE A 359 23.02 -3.52 -10.11
N VAL A 360 22.18 -4.49 -9.74
CA VAL A 360 21.37 -5.24 -10.69
C VAL A 360 19.98 -4.65 -10.74
N GLU A 361 19.49 -4.37 -11.94
CA GLU A 361 18.10 -3.99 -12.17
C GLU A 361 17.37 -5.11 -12.92
N THR A 362 16.21 -5.52 -12.40
CA THR A 362 15.32 -6.48 -13.07
C THR A 362 13.97 -5.84 -13.35
N LYS A 363 13.34 -6.16 -14.48
CA LYS A 363 12.01 -5.69 -14.85
C LYS A 363 11.27 -6.74 -15.66
N ASN A 364 10.05 -7.10 -15.25
CA ASN A 364 9.25 -8.11 -15.96
C ASN A 364 10.09 -9.35 -16.27
N ALA A 365 10.79 -9.86 -15.27
CA ALA A 365 11.77 -10.95 -15.40
C ALA A 365 11.39 -12.11 -14.49
N LYS A 366 11.48 -13.34 -15.00
CA LYS A 366 11.35 -14.55 -14.21
C LYS A 366 12.72 -15.18 -14.07
N VAL A 367 13.25 -15.20 -12.86
CA VAL A 367 14.55 -15.76 -12.53
C VAL A 367 14.36 -17.10 -11.85
N GLY A 368 14.81 -18.18 -12.49
CA GLY A 368 14.65 -19.54 -11.97
C GLY A 368 15.48 -19.81 -10.72
N GLU A 369 15.15 -20.90 -10.04
CA GLU A 369 15.76 -21.31 -8.77
C GLU A 369 17.28 -21.48 -8.89
N PHE A 370 18.01 -21.10 -7.82
CA PHE A 370 19.49 -21.18 -7.73
C PHE A 370 20.24 -20.37 -8.79
N SER A 371 19.55 -19.58 -9.62
CA SER A 371 20.17 -18.72 -10.63
C SER A 371 20.86 -17.51 -10.00
N LYS A 372 21.90 -17.00 -10.64
CA LYS A 372 22.76 -15.94 -10.11
C LYS A 372 22.91 -14.80 -11.11
N ILE A 373 22.60 -13.59 -10.68
CA ILE A 373 22.79 -12.31 -11.39
C ILE A 373 23.47 -11.37 -10.40
N ASN A 374 24.80 -11.48 -10.27
CA ASN A 374 25.46 -10.95 -9.08
C ASN A 374 25.92 -9.50 -9.19
N HIS A 375 26.12 -8.92 -10.39
CA HIS A 375 26.78 -7.63 -10.52
C HIS A 375 26.36 -6.85 -11.76
N LEU A 376 26.05 -5.55 -11.59
CA LEU A 376 26.06 -4.54 -12.67
C LEU A 376 25.29 -4.95 -13.93
N SER A 377 24.15 -5.61 -13.81
CA SER A 377 23.41 -6.15 -14.95
C SER A 377 22.02 -5.56 -15.07
N TYR A 378 21.54 -5.42 -16.30
CA TYR A 378 20.14 -5.15 -16.58
C TYR A 378 19.47 -6.39 -17.18
N VAL A 379 18.43 -6.89 -16.51
CA VAL A 379 17.66 -8.07 -16.94
C VAL A 379 16.20 -7.69 -17.07
N GLY A 380 15.79 -7.36 -18.28
CA GLY A 380 14.42 -6.93 -18.61
C GLY A 380 13.74 -7.86 -19.60
N ASP A 381 12.42 -8.08 -19.44
CA ASP A 381 11.59 -8.96 -20.27
C ASP A 381 12.29 -10.31 -20.54
N THR A 382 12.73 -10.97 -19.46
CA THR A 382 13.61 -12.15 -19.55
C THR A 382 13.04 -13.30 -18.72
N VAL A 383 13.17 -14.52 -19.25
CA VAL A 383 12.88 -15.74 -18.51
C VAL A 383 14.15 -16.54 -18.41
N THR A 384 14.64 -16.80 -17.19
CA THR A 384 15.75 -17.71 -16.97
C THR A 384 15.24 -19.02 -16.34
N GLY A 385 15.84 -20.11 -16.74
CA GLY A 385 15.71 -21.41 -16.08
C GLY A 385 16.45 -21.47 -14.75
N GLN A 386 16.60 -22.68 -14.22
CA GLN A 386 17.29 -22.94 -12.97
C GLN A 386 18.83 -22.94 -13.16
N LYS A 387 19.57 -22.57 -12.09
CA LYS A 387 21.05 -22.63 -12.06
C LYS A 387 21.74 -21.85 -13.18
N VAL A 388 21.08 -20.85 -13.75
CA VAL A 388 21.67 -19.94 -14.73
C VAL A 388 22.66 -19.00 -14.04
N ASN A 389 23.78 -18.73 -14.68
CA ASN A 389 24.71 -17.71 -14.21
C ASN A 389 24.80 -16.56 -15.24
N ILE A 390 24.41 -15.36 -14.84
CA ILE A 390 24.57 -14.15 -15.64
C ILE A 390 25.77 -13.36 -15.12
N GLY A 391 26.78 -13.20 -15.99
CA GLY A 391 28.03 -12.51 -15.69
C GLY A 391 27.84 -11.00 -15.54
N ALA A 392 28.77 -10.38 -14.82
CA ALA A 392 28.76 -8.93 -14.57
C ALA A 392 28.68 -8.09 -15.86
N GLY A 393 27.87 -7.02 -15.83
CA GLY A 393 27.74 -6.12 -16.97
C GLY A 393 26.91 -6.68 -18.13
N THR A 394 26.20 -7.79 -17.95
CA THR A 394 25.31 -8.33 -18.99
C THR A 394 24.06 -7.50 -19.11
N ILE A 395 23.65 -7.22 -20.36
CA ILE A 395 22.44 -6.48 -20.71
C ILE A 395 21.55 -7.36 -21.57
N THR A 396 20.28 -7.51 -21.20
CA THR A 396 19.24 -7.99 -22.11
C THR A 396 18.66 -6.80 -22.87
N CYS A 397 18.97 -6.72 -24.17
CA CYS A 397 18.53 -5.61 -25.03
C CYS A 397 17.12 -5.91 -25.50
N ASN A 398 16.13 -5.62 -24.66
CA ASN A 398 14.74 -6.02 -24.81
C ASN A 398 13.85 -5.02 -25.58
N TYR A 399 14.39 -3.87 -26.02
CA TYR A 399 13.62 -2.80 -26.66
C TYR A 399 14.26 -2.36 -27.98
N ASP A 400 13.47 -2.37 -29.06
CA ASP A 400 13.92 -2.01 -30.41
C ASP A 400 13.61 -0.56 -30.83
N GLY A 401 13.09 0.25 -29.90
CA GLY A 401 12.61 1.61 -30.16
C GLY A 401 11.08 1.71 -30.24
N HIS A 402 10.37 0.61 -30.50
CA HIS A 402 8.90 0.53 -30.61
C HIS A 402 8.31 -0.60 -29.78
N ASN A 403 8.90 -1.79 -29.85
CA ASN A 403 8.38 -3.02 -29.22
C ASN A 403 9.36 -3.55 -28.20
N LYS A 404 8.83 -4.38 -27.28
CA LYS A 404 9.62 -5.16 -26.35
C LYS A 404 9.63 -6.62 -26.78
N HIS A 405 10.79 -7.23 -26.62
CA HIS A 405 11.07 -8.61 -27.00
C HIS A 405 11.61 -9.38 -25.80
N VAL A 406 11.39 -10.69 -25.81
CA VAL A 406 11.75 -11.58 -24.70
C VAL A 406 13.10 -12.24 -24.95
N THR A 407 13.93 -12.29 -23.91
CA THR A 407 15.13 -13.14 -23.86
C THR A 407 14.81 -14.39 -23.05
N ILE A 408 15.14 -15.56 -23.57
CA ILE A 408 14.98 -16.84 -22.90
C ILE A 408 16.38 -17.44 -22.64
N VAL A 409 16.67 -17.78 -21.38
CA VAL A 409 17.91 -18.40 -20.99
C VAL A 409 17.57 -19.70 -20.25
N GLU A 410 17.80 -20.86 -20.85
CA GLU A 410 17.42 -22.14 -20.28
C GLU A 410 18.41 -22.61 -19.17
N ASP A 411 18.02 -23.70 -18.51
CA ASP A 411 18.71 -24.24 -17.33
C ASP A 411 20.22 -24.40 -17.52
N GLY A 412 20.98 -24.05 -16.49
CA GLY A 412 22.41 -24.25 -16.44
C GLY A 412 23.26 -23.43 -17.42
N ALA A 413 22.64 -22.54 -18.20
CA ALA A 413 23.38 -21.67 -19.12
C ALA A 413 24.29 -20.69 -18.37
N PHE A 414 25.45 -20.40 -18.94
CA PHE A 414 26.45 -19.48 -18.41
C PHE A 414 26.65 -18.30 -19.39
N ILE A 415 26.29 -17.12 -18.96
CA ILE A 415 26.47 -15.88 -19.72
C ILE A 415 27.75 -15.19 -19.22
N GLY A 416 28.73 -15.05 -20.09
CA GLY A 416 29.99 -14.36 -19.77
C GLY A 416 29.80 -12.87 -19.54
N SER A 417 30.67 -12.26 -18.75
CA SER A 417 30.58 -10.83 -18.40
C SER A 417 30.61 -9.91 -19.61
N ASN A 418 29.95 -8.74 -19.49
CA ASN A 418 29.84 -7.71 -20.56
C ASN A 418 29.24 -8.24 -21.87
N SER A 419 28.31 -9.20 -21.78
CA SER A 419 27.58 -9.70 -22.94
C SER A 419 26.31 -8.89 -23.17
N SER A 420 25.96 -8.67 -24.45
CA SER A 420 24.70 -8.08 -24.85
C SER A 420 23.84 -9.16 -25.52
N LEU A 421 22.65 -9.43 -24.95
CA LEU A 421 21.70 -10.38 -25.53
C LEU A 421 20.63 -9.58 -26.27
N ILE A 422 20.63 -9.61 -27.59
CA ILE A 422 19.71 -8.83 -28.42
C ILE A 422 18.41 -9.63 -28.60
N ALA A 423 17.38 -9.24 -27.89
CA ALA A 423 16.09 -9.91 -27.98
C ALA A 423 15.34 -9.61 -29.30
N PRO A 424 14.54 -10.57 -29.85
CA PRO A 424 14.26 -11.87 -29.26
C PRO A 424 15.43 -12.83 -29.45
N VAL A 425 15.83 -13.54 -28.39
CA VAL A 425 16.92 -14.52 -28.46
C VAL A 425 16.71 -15.62 -27.41
N LYS A 426 17.03 -16.85 -27.78
CA LYS A 426 16.98 -18.03 -26.93
C LYS A 426 18.39 -18.59 -26.72
N ILE A 427 18.80 -18.73 -25.47
CA ILE A 427 20.04 -19.38 -25.04
C ILE A 427 19.64 -20.74 -24.44
N GLU A 428 19.88 -21.81 -25.17
CA GLU A 428 19.46 -23.14 -24.74
C GLU A 428 20.32 -23.72 -23.62
N GLN A 429 19.83 -24.81 -23.06
CA GLN A 429 20.33 -25.48 -21.85
C GLN A 429 21.85 -25.74 -21.90
N ASN A 430 22.53 -25.48 -20.77
CA ASN A 430 23.97 -25.72 -20.55
C ASN A 430 24.88 -25.03 -21.60
N SER A 431 24.41 -24.04 -22.30
CA SER A 431 25.25 -23.28 -23.24
C SER A 431 26.09 -22.23 -22.52
N ILE A 432 27.18 -21.85 -23.15
CA ILE A 432 28.11 -20.84 -22.64
C ILE A 432 28.21 -19.71 -23.63
N ILE A 433 28.01 -18.48 -23.17
CA ILE A 433 28.33 -17.27 -23.91
C ILE A 433 29.68 -16.75 -23.46
N ALA A 434 30.62 -16.59 -24.40
CA ALA A 434 31.92 -16.00 -24.09
C ALA A 434 31.79 -14.53 -23.66
N ALA A 435 32.56 -14.10 -22.67
CA ALA A 435 32.53 -12.70 -22.20
C ALA A 435 32.79 -11.70 -23.33
N GLY A 436 32.06 -10.54 -23.27
CA GLY A 436 32.14 -9.48 -24.25
C GLY A 436 31.46 -9.79 -25.60
N SER A 437 30.56 -10.78 -25.63
CA SER A 437 29.86 -11.16 -26.87
C SER A 437 28.58 -10.37 -27.05
N VAL A 438 28.23 -10.09 -28.33
CA VAL A 438 26.93 -9.56 -28.75
C VAL A 438 26.18 -10.68 -29.45
N ILE A 439 25.13 -11.21 -28.79
CA ILE A 439 24.38 -12.38 -29.25
C ILE A 439 23.08 -11.89 -29.91
N THR A 440 22.92 -12.22 -31.20
CA THR A 440 21.80 -11.78 -32.04
C THR A 440 21.02 -12.96 -32.64
N LYS A 441 21.41 -14.18 -32.37
CA LYS A 441 20.77 -15.43 -32.82
C LYS A 441 20.72 -16.44 -31.68
N ASP A 442 19.75 -17.34 -31.76
CA ASP A 442 19.62 -18.43 -30.81
C ASP A 442 20.90 -19.26 -30.67
N VAL A 443 21.18 -19.68 -29.44
CA VAL A 443 22.36 -20.48 -29.13
C VAL A 443 21.92 -21.89 -28.76
N PRO A 444 22.33 -22.92 -29.54
CA PRO A 444 21.92 -24.28 -29.29
C PRO A 444 22.45 -24.84 -27.96
N LYS A 445 21.79 -25.83 -27.41
CA LYS A 445 22.16 -26.49 -26.17
C LYS A 445 23.63 -27.00 -26.21
N ASN A 446 24.27 -26.95 -25.06
CA ASN A 446 25.65 -27.42 -24.87
C ASN A 446 26.70 -26.74 -25.81
N SER A 447 26.39 -25.55 -26.33
CA SER A 447 27.28 -24.83 -27.25
C SER A 447 28.08 -23.74 -26.55
N LEU A 448 29.26 -23.44 -27.06
CA LEU A 448 30.01 -22.22 -26.76
C LEU A 448 29.78 -21.19 -27.89
N SER A 449 29.12 -20.08 -27.56
CA SER A 449 28.92 -18.98 -28.54
C SER A 449 29.90 -17.83 -28.25
N ILE A 450 30.58 -17.38 -29.30
CA ILE A 450 31.56 -16.28 -29.26
C ILE A 450 31.24 -15.30 -30.35
N SER A 451 30.95 -14.05 -29.99
CA SER A 451 30.65 -12.96 -30.90
C SER A 451 31.38 -11.68 -30.49
N ARG A 452 32.70 -11.68 -30.73
CA ARG A 452 33.60 -10.56 -30.44
C ARG A 452 34.80 -10.57 -31.38
N SER A 453 35.46 -9.39 -31.56
CA SER A 453 36.66 -9.27 -32.37
C SER A 453 37.84 -10.06 -31.82
N ASN A 454 38.70 -10.59 -32.71
CA ASN A 454 39.97 -11.17 -32.29
C ASN A 454 40.86 -10.09 -31.67
N GLN A 455 41.53 -10.42 -30.58
CA GLN A 455 42.51 -9.53 -29.95
C GLN A 455 43.70 -9.27 -30.86
N LYS A 456 44.12 -8.01 -31.00
CA LYS A 456 45.33 -7.59 -31.72
C LYS A 456 46.23 -6.81 -30.77
N ASN A 457 47.44 -7.26 -30.59
CA ASN A 457 48.47 -6.58 -29.79
C ASN A 457 49.40 -5.79 -30.71
N LEU A 458 49.36 -4.46 -30.63
CA LEU A 458 50.20 -3.56 -31.40
C LEU A 458 51.39 -3.13 -30.55
N LEU A 459 52.52 -3.85 -30.69
CA LEU A 459 53.73 -3.61 -29.89
C LEU A 459 54.28 -2.18 -30.10
N GLY A 460 54.60 -1.51 -28.98
CA GLY A 460 55.11 -0.13 -28.98
C GLY A 460 54.11 0.97 -29.19
N LYS A 461 52.85 0.67 -29.65
CA LYS A 461 51.85 1.68 -30.02
C LYS A 461 51.37 2.54 -28.85
N ALA A 462 51.25 1.95 -27.65
CA ALA A 462 50.91 2.68 -26.45
C ALA A 462 51.94 3.80 -26.13
N LYS A 463 53.23 3.48 -26.24
CA LYS A 463 54.32 4.45 -25.99
C LYS A 463 54.28 5.61 -27.00
N GLU A 464 53.99 5.32 -28.28
CA GLU A 464 53.80 6.33 -29.32
C GLU A 464 52.62 7.26 -29.05
N ILE A 465 51.48 6.68 -28.71
CA ILE A 465 50.26 7.45 -28.36
C ILE A 465 50.50 8.38 -27.17
N MET A 466 51.10 7.86 -26.09
CA MET A 466 51.40 8.65 -24.89
C MET A 466 52.37 9.78 -25.14
N LYS A 467 53.38 9.58 -26.03
CA LYS A 467 54.31 10.63 -26.46
C LYS A 467 53.58 11.74 -27.27
N LYS A 468 52.63 11.37 -28.15
CA LYS A 468 51.80 12.30 -28.88
C LYS A 468 50.90 13.14 -27.96
N LEU A 469 50.22 12.49 -27.03
CA LEU A 469 49.35 13.17 -26.04
C LEU A 469 50.13 14.15 -25.15
N LYS A 470 51.33 13.78 -24.70
CA LYS A 470 52.24 14.68 -23.93
C LYS A 470 52.60 15.92 -24.74
N LYS A 471 52.91 15.78 -26.06
CA LYS A 471 53.21 16.94 -26.95
C LYS A 471 52.00 17.86 -27.06
N ILE A 472 50.79 17.33 -27.31
CA ILE A 472 49.55 18.11 -27.43
C ILE A 472 49.33 18.90 -26.14
N LYS A 473 49.43 18.27 -24.96
CA LYS A 473 49.27 18.92 -23.66
C LYS A 473 50.27 20.08 -23.43
N ALA A 474 51.51 19.88 -23.93
CA ALA A 474 52.54 20.92 -23.81
C ALA A 474 52.24 22.12 -24.74
N THR A 475 51.70 21.89 -25.95
CA THR A 475 51.33 22.94 -26.90
C THR A 475 50.12 23.74 -26.38
N THR A 476 49.08 23.07 -25.86
CA THR A 476 47.89 23.71 -25.26
C THR A 476 48.27 24.58 -24.03
N LYS A 477 49.21 24.12 -23.19
CA LYS A 477 49.72 24.93 -22.07
C LYS A 477 50.50 26.19 -22.50
N LYS A 478 51.12 26.17 -23.69
CA LYS A 478 51.83 27.37 -24.26
C LYS A 478 50.85 28.34 -24.92
N ALA A 479 49.74 27.88 -25.44
CA ALA A 479 48.72 28.75 -26.07
C ALA A 479 47.81 29.46 -25.05
N ASN A 480 47.74 28.97 -23.81
CA ASN A 480 46.93 29.54 -22.70
C ASN A 480 47.80 30.36 -21.71
N LYS A 481 49.05 30.65 -22.02
CA LYS A 481 49.90 31.65 -21.37
C LYS A 481 50.12 32.82 -22.34
#